data_39e30932631a7e73c1eb8d63c0e3430c
#
_entry.id   39e30932631a7e73c1eb8d63c0e3430c
#
_cell.length_a   1.000
_cell.length_b   1.000
_cell.length_c   1.000
_cell.angle_alpha   90.00
_cell.angle_beta   90.00
_cell.angle_gamma   90.00
#
_symmetry.space_group_name_H-M   'P 1'
#
loop_
_entity.id
_entity.type
_entity.pdbx_description
1 polymer ?
#
loop_
_entity_poly.entity_id
_entity_poly.type
_entity_poly.pdbx_seq_one_letter_code
_entity_poly.pdbx_strand_id
1 'polypeptide(L)'
;MMKRVARPRALGLIAAGALSIAALSAIAQVDAAKSSVTATGKQLGVPMDIKFGKFDAAVNYNAANLSASTAKVDIDVSSVDVGDKAYNDELKKKDWFDAAKYPKATFVSSAFKPGAGGKVEVVGKLTIKGVTQDVTAPFTVKQDGASQVFEGALPIKRNAFHVGDGEWKDTSVVADDVTIKFRVVLAKK
;
A
#
# COMPACT_ATOMS: atom_id res chain seq x y z
N MET A 1 -83.62 -21.02 23.92
CA MET A 1 -83.01 -20.84 22.58
C MET A 1 -81.87 -19.84 22.75
N MET A 2 -80.67 -20.33 23.08
CA MET A 2 -79.52 -19.50 23.42
C MET A 2 -78.52 -19.48 22.28
N LYS A 3 -78.32 -18.30 21.66
CA LYS A 3 -77.30 -18.12 20.61
C LYS A 3 -75.90 -17.94 21.22
N ARG A 4 -74.98 -18.86 20.89
CA ARG A 4 -73.57 -18.76 21.23
C ARG A 4 -72.89 -17.79 20.24
N VAL A 5 -72.31 -16.72 20.80
CA VAL A 5 -71.48 -15.78 20.05
C VAL A 5 -70.03 -16.30 20.07
N ALA A 6 -69.47 -16.56 18.89
CA ALA A 6 -68.09 -16.98 18.69
C ALA A 6 -67.17 -15.75 18.70
N ARG A 7 -66.08 -15.76 19.52
CA ARG A 7 -65.06 -14.78 19.56
C ARG A 7 -63.93 -15.11 18.54
N PRO A 8 -63.45 -14.17 17.75
CA PRO A 8 -62.30 -14.41 16.88
C PRO A 8 -60.99 -14.36 17.71
N ARG A 9 -60.13 -15.35 17.45
CA ARG A 9 -58.78 -15.43 17.96
C ARG A 9 -57.89 -14.49 17.12
N ALA A 10 -57.31 -13.47 17.76
CA ALA A 10 -56.27 -12.64 17.15
C ALA A 10 -54.96 -13.42 17.04
N LEU A 11 -54.50 -13.67 15.82
CA LEU A 11 -53.17 -14.20 15.53
C LEU A 11 -52.18 -13.03 15.65
N GLY A 12 -51.33 -13.04 16.70
CA GLY A 12 -50.23 -12.10 16.82
C GLY A 12 -49.10 -12.47 15.85
N LEU A 13 -48.82 -11.59 14.88
CA LEU A 13 -47.62 -11.65 14.04
C LEU A 13 -46.43 -11.17 14.85
N ILE A 14 -45.53 -12.08 15.21
CA ILE A 14 -44.22 -11.71 15.77
C ILE A 14 -43.30 -11.43 14.59
N ALA A 15 -43.06 -10.15 14.31
CA ALA A 15 -42.04 -9.72 13.36
C ALA A 15 -40.65 -9.86 14.02
N ALA A 16 -39.93 -10.93 13.70
CA ALA A 16 -38.51 -11.08 14.06
C ALA A 16 -37.68 -10.15 13.20
N GLY A 17 -37.34 -8.99 13.75
CA GLY A 17 -36.37 -8.06 13.15
C GLY A 17 -34.97 -8.65 13.21
N ALA A 18 -34.44 -9.10 12.07
CA ALA A 18 -33.04 -9.47 11.94
C ALA A 18 -32.18 -8.21 12.02
N LEU A 19 -31.54 -7.99 13.18
CA LEU A 19 -30.54 -6.95 13.36
C LEU A 19 -29.27 -7.39 12.63
N SER A 20 -29.09 -6.93 11.39
CA SER A 20 -27.84 -7.12 10.64
C SER A 20 -26.76 -6.25 11.28
N ILE A 21 -25.94 -6.85 12.15
CA ILE A 21 -24.72 -6.22 12.66
C ILE A 21 -23.74 -6.21 11.52
N ALA A 22 -23.65 -5.09 10.80
CA ALA A 22 -22.54 -4.83 9.89
C ALA A 22 -21.27 -4.76 10.74
N ALA A 23 -20.44 -5.81 10.67
CA ALA A 23 -19.12 -5.79 11.26
C ALA A 23 -18.31 -4.70 10.55
N LEU A 24 -18.15 -3.53 11.18
CA LEU A 24 -17.15 -2.56 10.76
C LEU A 24 -15.79 -3.24 10.91
N SER A 25 -15.19 -3.63 9.78
CA SER A 25 -13.79 -4.07 9.76
C SER A 25 -12.95 -2.88 10.25
N ALA A 26 -12.44 -2.98 11.46
CA ALA A 26 -11.53 -1.98 12.00
C ALA A 26 -10.26 -1.99 11.12
N ILE A 27 -10.06 -0.93 10.34
CA ILE A 27 -8.82 -0.72 9.59
C ILE A 27 -7.71 -0.61 10.63
N ALA A 28 -6.76 -1.54 10.61
CA ALA A 28 -5.62 -1.49 11.50
C ALA A 28 -4.81 -0.23 11.17
N GLN A 29 -4.41 0.49 12.22
CA GLN A 29 -3.65 1.73 12.04
C GLN A 29 -2.18 1.41 11.78
N VAL A 30 -1.60 2.03 10.76
CA VAL A 30 -0.16 1.93 10.48
C VAL A 30 0.61 2.72 11.54
N ASP A 31 1.57 2.06 12.17
CA ASP A 31 2.57 2.71 13.04
C ASP A 31 3.65 3.34 12.15
N ALA A 32 3.48 4.63 11.83
CA ALA A 32 4.40 5.36 10.94
C ALA A 32 5.82 5.42 11.49
N ALA A 33 6.00 5.43 12.82
CA ALA A 33 7.34 5.50 13.43
C ALA A 33 8.14 4.21 13.27
N LYS A 34 7.43 3.06 13.10
CA LYS A 34 8.05 1.75 12.89
C LYS A 34 7.97 1.27 11.45
N SER A 35 7.36 2.06 10.57
CA SER A 35 7.20 1.75 9.15
C SER A 35 8.15 2.58 8.30
N SER A 36 8.53 2.06 7.16
CA SER A 36 9.43 2.74 6.24
C SER A 36 9.17 2.35 4.78
N VAL A 37 9.37 3.32 3.89
CA VAL A 37 9.46 3.09 2.45
C VAL A 37 10.78 3.67 1.98
N THR A 38 11.58 2.82 1.35
CA THR A 38 12.90 3.19 0.80
C THR A 38 13.04 2.66 -0.61
N ALA A 39 13.98 3.22 -1.36
CA ALA A 39 14.39 2.66 -2.64
C ALA A 39 15.92 2.59 -2.69
N THR A 40 16.45 1.61 -3.39
CA THR A 40 17.89 1.49 -3.66
C THR A 40 18.09 1.51 -5.16
N GLY A 41 18.80 2.49 -5.66
CA GLY A 41 19.30 2.61 -7.04
C GLY A 41 20.81 2.53 -7.08
N LYS A 42 21.42 2.75 -8.27
CA LYS A 42 22.87 2.86 -8.43
C LYS A 42 23.22 4.06 -9.31
N GLN A 43 24.24 4.81 -8.92
CA GLN A 43 24.85 5.85 -9.73
C GLN A 43 26.33 5.51 -9.94
N LEU A 44 26.77 5.44 -11.18
CA LEU A 44 28.13 5.01 -11.55
C LEU A 44 28.55 3.70 -10.85
N GLY A 45 27.60 2.75 -10.73
CA GLY A 45 27.80 1.47 -10.06
C GLY A 45 27.71 1.52 -8.52
N VAL A 46 27.68 2.69 -7.90
CA VAL A 46 27.61 2.85 -6.46
C VAL A 46 26.14 2.81 -5.99
N PRO A 47 25.79 1.94 -5.03
CA PRO A 47 24.44 1.92 -4.46
C PRO A 47 24.09 3.25 -3.77
N MET A 48 22.89 3.75 -4.01
CA MET A 48 22.30 4.91 -3.36
C MET A 48 21.00 4.53 -2.71
N ASP A 49 20.89 4.75 -1.41
CA ASP A 49 19.66 4.56 -0.66
C ASP A 49 18.84 5.85 -0.63
N ILE A 50 17.60 5.73 -1.02
CA ILE A 50 16.62 6.80 -1.11
C ILE A 50 15.56 6.51 -0.06
N LYS A 51 15.31 7.45 0.85
CA LYS A 51 14.27 7.35 1.88
C LYS A 51 13.13 8.30 1.55
N PHE A 52 11.91 7.91 1.92
CA PHE A 52 10.74 8.77 1.87
C PHE A 52 10.24 8.97 3.30
N GLY A 53 10.41 10.18 3.82
CA GLY A 53 10.13 10.50 5.22
C GLY A 53 8.63 10.66 5.53
N LYS A 54 7.78 10.83 4.49
CA LYS A 54 6.34 11.00 4.65
C LYS A 54 5.57 10.09 3.71
N PHE A 55 4.75 9.24 4.29
CA PHE A 55 3.81 8.39 3.55
C PHE A 55 2.62 8.04 4.43
N ASP A 56 1.49 7.76 3.80
CA ASP A 56 0.29 7.23 4.42
C ASP A 56 0.05 5.82 3.87
N ALA A 57 -0.40 4.91 4.72
CA ALA A 57 -0.78 3.58 4.28
C ALA A 57 -2.07 3.13 4.96
N ALA A 58 -2.98 2.58 4.17
CA ALA A 58 -4.19 1.93 4.63
C ALA A 58 -4.13 0.46 4.22
N VAL A 59 -4.03 -0.43 5.18
CA VAL A 59 -3.90 -1.88 4.94
C VAL A 59 -4.97 -2.62 5.72
N ASN A 60 -5.75 -3.42 5.02
CA ASN A 60 -6.62 -4.43 5.59
C ASN A 60 -6.10 -5.79 5.15
N TYR A 61 -5.53 -6.56 6.06
CA TYR A 61 -4.96 -7.86 5.75
C TYR A 61 -5.73 -8.97 6.46
N ASN A 62 -6.20 -9.94 5.68
CA ASN A 62 -6.90 -11.12 6.18
C ASN A 62 -6.15 -12.38 5.73
N ALA A 63 -5.38 -12.99 6.63
CA ALA A 63 -4.59 -14.19 6.33
C ALA A 63 -5.46 -15.42 5.99
N ALA A 64 -6.68 -15.50 6.53
CA ALA A 64 -7.61 -16.59 6.25
C ALA A 64 -8.35 -16.42 4.92
N ASN A 65 -8.43 -15.17 4.43
CA ASN A 65 -9.08 -14.85 3.15
C ASN A 65 -8.34 -13.71 2.45
N LEU A 66 -7.29 -14.05 1.70
CA LEU A 66 -6.47 -13.06 0.99
C LEU A 66 -7.26 -12.22 0.00
N SER A 67 -8.35 -12.74 -0.57
CA SER A 67 -9.19 -11.98 -1.51
C SER A 67 -9.95 -10.81 -0.87
N ALA A 68 -10.11 -10.81 0.46
CA ALA A 68 -10.68 -9.71 1.23
C ALA A 68 -9.62 -8.68 1.67
N SER A 69 -8.34 -8.93 1.36
CA SER A 69 -7.26 -8.02 1.73
C SER A 69 -7.16 -6.85 0.76
N THR A 70 -6.83 -5.67 1.28
CA THR A 70 -6.63 -4.45 0.51
C THR A 70 -5.44 -3.67 1.05
N ALA A 71 -4.74 -2.96 0.17
CA ALA A 71 -3.67 -2.02 0.55
C ALA A 71 -3.69 -0.80 -0.35
N LYS A 72 -3.52 0.37 0.25
CA LYS A 72 -3.27 1.63 -0.44
C LYS A 72 -2.10 2.32 0.27
N VAL A 73 -1.14 2.82 -0.51
CA VAL A 73 0.00 3.59 0.01
C VAL A 73 0.11 4.86 -0.82
N ASP A 74 0.19 6.01 -0.14
CA ASP A 74 0.44 7.32 -0.73
C ASP A 74 1.77 7.86 -0.16
N ILE A 75 2.74 8.14 -1.01
CA ILE A 75 4.08 8.64 -0.63
C ILE A 75 4.18 10.10 -1.06
N ASP A 76 4.51 10.99 -0.14
CA ASP A 76 4.90 12.37 -0.46
C ASP A 76 6.29 12.36 -1.08
N VAL A 77 6.38 12.59 -2.39
CA VAL A 77 7.67 12.54 -3.11
C VAL A 77 8.58 13.71 -2.73
N SER A 78 8.05 14.80 -2.17
CA SER A 78 8.85 15.92 -1.67
C SER A 78 9.64 15.56 -0.41
N SER A 79 9.26 14.46 0.26
CA SER A 79 9.96 13.94 1.43
C SER A 79 11.16 13.05 1.11
N VAL A 80 11.57 13.01 -0.16
CA VAL A 80 12.75 12.28 -0.62
C VAL A 80 14.02 12.74 0.09
N ASP A 81 14.80 11.79 0.56
CA ASP A 81 16.06 12.04 1.26
C ASP A 81 17.12 10.99 0.89
N VAL A 82 18.24 11.46 0.35
CA VAL A 82 19.43 10.66 0.04
C VAL A 82 20.64 11.08 0.91
N GLY A 83 20.40 11.89 1.95
CA GLY A 83 21.43 12.36 2.88
C GLY A 83 22.17 13.61 2.42
N ASP A 84 21.85 14.17 1.26
CA ASP A 84 22.44 15.40 0.72
C ASP A 84 21.36 16.34 0.20
N LYS A 85 21.42 17.61 0.63
CA LYS A 85 20.38 18.59 0.28
C LYS A 85 20.33 18.91 -1.21
N ALA A 86 21.47 18.99 -1.88
CA ALA A 86 21.52 19.35 -3.30
C ALA A 86 20.93 18.22 -4.15
N TYR A 87 21.25 16.98 -3.82
CA TYR A 87 20.60 15.79 -4.45
C TYR A 87 19.12 15.70 -4.12
N ASN A 88 18.71 15.98 -2.89
CA ASN A 88 17.29 16.01 -2.50
C ASN A 88 16.51 17.04 -3.31
N ASP A 89 17.07 18.23 -3.54
CA ASP A 89 16.45 19.28 -4.33
C ASP A 89 16.41 18.91 -5.83
N GLU A 90 17.47 18.23 -6.34
CA GLU A 90 17.49 17.73 -7.72
C GLU A 90 16.41 16.69 -7.96
N LEU A 91 16.25 15.72 -7.07
CA LEU A 91 15.25 14.66 -7.21
C LEU A 91 13.80 15.17 -7.25
N LYS A 92 13.53 16.38 -6.76
CA LYS A 92 12.19 17.00 -6.82
C LYS A 92 11.90 17.68 -8.15
N LYS A 93 12.91 17.92 -8.99
CA LYS A 93 12.77 18.62 -10.26
C LYS A 93 12.05 17.78 -11.32
N LYS A 94 11.73 18.46 -12.45
CA LYS A 94 10.96 17.92 -13.58
C LYS A 94 11.55 16.63 -14.17
N ASP A 95 12.87 16.55 -14.29
CA ASP A 95 13.52 15.38 -14.89
C ASP A 95 13.49 14.16 -13.97
N TRP A 96 13.27 14.36 -12.68
CA TRP A 96 13.15 13.32 -11.68
C TRP A 96 11.68 13.09 -11.29
N PHE A 97 11.30 13.39 -10.06
CA PHE A 97 9.93 13.12 -9.58
C PHE A 97 8.91 14.18 -9.99
N ASP A 98 9.36 15.38 -10.42
CA ASP A 98 8.47 16.52 -10.74
C ASP A 98 7.45 16.77 -9.61
N ALA A 99 7.98 16.91 -8.38
CA ALA A 99 7.17 16.94 -7.15
C ALA A 99 6.13 18.09 -7.14
N ALA A 100 6.39 19.18 -7.88
CA ALA A 100 5.45 20.29 -8.02
C ALA A 100 4.19 19.88 -8.79
N LYS A 101 4.34 19.02 -9.81
CA LYS A 101 3.23 18.54 -10.64
C LYS A 101 2.64 17.23 -10.11
N TYR A 102 3.49 16.37 -9.58
CA TYR A 102 3.13 15.04 -9.08
C TYR A 102 3.59 14.88 -7.62
N PRO A 103 2.89 15.50 -6.67
CA PRO A 103 3.31 15.52 -5.26
C PRO A 103 3.29 14.15 -4.60
N LYS A 104 2.61 13.17 -5.19
CA LYS A 104 2.47 11.82 -4.63
C LYS A 104 2.86 10.74 -5.63
N ALA A 105 3.55 9.72 -5.12
CA ALA A 105 3.56 8.39 -5.72
C ALA A 105 2.56 7.51 -4.96
N THR A 106 1.83 6.63 -5.68
CA THR A 106 0.75 5.86 -5.07
C THR A 106 0.82 4.39 -5.46
N PHE A 107 0.45 3.52 -4.54
CA PHE A 107 0.20 2.11 -4.81
C PHE A 107 -1.22 1.76 -4.38
N VAL A 108 -1.96 1.05 -5.24
CA VAL A 108 -3.30 0.53 -4.93
C VAL A 108 -3.34 -0.95 -5.29
N SER A 109 -3.60 -1.80 -4.31
CA SER A 109 -3.73 -3.24 -4.54
C SER A 109 -4.97 -3.58 -5.35
N SER A 110 -4.85 -4.58 -6.22
CA SER A 110 -5.97 -5.22 -6.91
C SER A 110 -6.22 -6.64 -6.42
N ALA A 111 -5.20 -7.32 -5.90
CA ALA A 111 -5.31 -8.67 -5.36
C ALA A 111 -4.18 -9.00 -4.40
N PHE A 112 -4.44 -9.97 -3.51
CA PHE A 112 -3.44 -10.65 -2.70
C PHE A 112 -3.49 -12.14 -3.05
N LYS A 113 -2.32 -12.77 -3.21
CA LYS A 113 -2.18 -14.16 -3.64
C LYS A 113 -1.13 -14.89 -2.80
N PRO A 114 -1.26 -16.21 -2.62
CA PRO A 114 -0.14 -17.01 -2.12
C PRO A 114 1.06 -16.89 -3.06
N GLY A 115 2.24 -16.66 -2.51
CA GLY A 115 3.51 -16.60 -3.24
C GLY A 115 4.42 -17.78 -2.92
N ALA A 116 5.55 -17.87 -3.57
CA ALA A 116 6.52 -18.92 -3.35
C ALA A 116 7.19 -18.81 -1.95
N GLY A 117 7.58 -19.95 -1.38
CA GLY A 117 8.34 -20.02 -0.12
C GLY A 117 7.59 -19.47 1.09
N GLY A 118 6.25 -19.60 1.14
CA GLY A 118 5.42 -19.11 2.25
C GLY A 118 5.23 -17.59 2.29
N LYS A 119 5.64 -16.90 1.24
CA LYS A 119 5.38 -15.46 1.07
C LYS A 119 3.94 -15.22 0.59
N VAL A 120 3.52 -13.99 0.66
CA VAL A 120 2.30 -13.48 0.00
C VAL A 120 2.73 -12.53 -1.10
N GLU A 121 2.00 -12.47 -2.19
CA GLU A 121 2.18 -11.50 -3.25
C GLU A 121 1.02 -10.51 -3.23
N VAL A 122 1.33 -9.22 -3.28
CA VAL A 122 0.36 -8.18 -3.57
C VAL A 122 0.50 -7.74 -5.02
N VAL A 123 -0.59 -7.83 -5.76
CA VAL A 123 -0.71 -7.32 -7.13
C VAL A 123 -1.42 -5.98 -7.06
N GLY A 124 -0.98 -5.01 -7.84
CA GLY A 124 -1.60 -3.69 -7.83
C GLY A 124 -1.05 -2.75 -8.88
N LYS A 125 -1.51 -1.51 -8.80
CA LYS A 125 -1.09 -0.42 -9.67
C LYS A 125 -0.17 0.52 -8.90
N LEU A 126 1.05 0.68 -9.40
CA LEU A 126 2.01 1.67 -8.91
C LEU A 126 2.00 2.86 -9.86
N THR A 127 1.77 4.05 -9.31
CA THR A 127 1.80 5.30 -10.07
C THR A 127 2.93 6.17 -9.54
N ILE A 128 3.87 6.53 -10.40
CA ILE A 128 4.97 7.46 -10.12
C ILE A 128 5.01 8.48 -11.26
N LYS A 129 5.15 9.78 -10.93
CA LYS A 129 5.25 10.87 -11.92
C LYS A 129 4.12 10.83 -12.97
N GLY A 130 2.91 10.43 -12.55
CA GLY A 130 1.73 10.34 -13.41
C GLY A 130 1.67 9.08 -14.31
N VAL A 131 2.70 8.23 -14.32
CA VAL A 131 2.72 6.97 -15.07
C VAL A 131 2.33 5.82 -14.15
N THR A 132 1.37 5.00 -14.60
CA THR A 132 0.86 3.84 -13.85
C THR A 132 1.31 2.54 -14.50
N GLN A 133 1.85 1.63 -13.69
CA GLN A 133 2.26 0.28 -14.09
C GLN A 133 1.60 -0.76 -13.18
N ASP A 134 1.28 -1.92 -13.77
CA ASP A 134 0.89 -3.09 -12.99
C ASP A 134 2.14 -3.74 -12.38
N VAL A 135 2.11 -3.98 -11.09
CA VAL A 135 3.26 -4.53 -10.35
C VAL A 135 2.82 -5.67 -9.43
N THR A 136 3.77 -6.55 -9.11
CA THR A 136 3.59 -7.62 -8.13
C THR A 136 4.75 -7.59 -7.15
N ALA A 137 4.45 -7.39 -5.88
CA ALA A 137 5.45 -7.36 -4.81
C ALA A 137 5.30 -8.57 -3.88
N PRO A 138 6.30 -9.44 -3.78
CA PRO A 138 6.36 -10.46 -2.75
C PRO A 138 6.68 -9.84 -1.39
N PHE A 139 6.01 -10.33 -0.35
CA PHE A 139 6.27 -9.90 1.02
C PHE A 139 6.06 -11.03 2.03
N THR A 140 6.64 -10.85 3.20
CA THR A 140 6.43 -11.70 4.37
C THR A 140 5.57 -10.98 5.39
N VAL A 141 4.79 -11.75 6.16
CA VAL A 141 4.04 -11.27 7.32
C VAL A 141 4.59 -11.94 8.55
N LYS A 142 5.00 -11.14 9.53
CA LYS A 142 5.46 -11.62 10.83
C LYS A 142 4.60 -11.04 11.94
N GLN A 143 4.34 -11.85 12.96
CA GLN A 143 3.74 -11.35 14.19
C GLN A 143 4.86 -10.85 15.11
N ASP A 144 4.77 -9.62 15.59
CA ASP A 144 5.70 -9.02 16.54
C ASP A 144 4.87 -8.45 17.72
N GLY A 145 4.77 -9.25 18.78
CA GLY A 145 3.87 -8.97 19.88
C GLY A 145 2.42 -8.82 19.40
N ALA A 146 1.81 -7.66 19.69
CA ALA A 146 0.46 -7.32 19.23
C ALA A 146 0.43 -6.74 17.80
N SER A 147 1.57 -6.51 17.16
CA SER A 147 1.67 -5.89 15.83
C SER A 147 1.89 -6.93 14.74
N GLN A 148 1.45 -6.63 13.52
CA GLN A 148 1.81 -7.36 12.31
C GLN A 148 2.82 -6.55 11.50
N VAL A 149 3.89 -7.18 11.08
CA VAL A 149 4.97 -6.58 10.30
C VAL A 149 4.98 -7.16 8.90
N PHE A 150 4.84 -6.30 7.90
CA PHE A 150 4.87 -6.63 6.49
C PHE A 150 6.18 -6.15 5.90
N GLU A 151 6.98 -7.03 5.34
CA GLU A 151 8.28 -6.69 4.74
C GLU A 151 8.37 -7.25 3.34
N GLY A 152 8.71 -6.40 2.38
CA GLY A 152 8.83 -6.81 0.99
C GLY A 152 9.75 -5.92 0.18
N ALA A 153 10.03 -6.38 -1.03
CA ALA A 153 10.82 -5.65 -2.00
C ALA A 153 10.20 -5.77 -3.39
N LEU A 154 10.17 -4.67 -4.11
CA LEU A 154 9.63 -4.55 -5.45
C LEU A 154 10.70 -3.98 -6.38
N PRO A 155 11.29 -4.79 -7.27
CA PRO A 155 12.14 -4.28 -8.33
C PRO A 155 11.30 -3.58 -9.41
N ILE A 156 11.76 -2.42 -9.83
CA ILE A 156 11.15 -1.63 -10.91
C ILE A 156 12.23 -1.10 -11.87
N LYS A 157 11.80 -0.63 -13.03
CA LYS A 157 12.60 0.15 -13.96
C LYS A 157 12.21 1.61 -13.83
N ARG A 158 13.14 2.50 -13.43
CA ARG A 158 12.85 3.94 -13.25
C ARG A 158 12.41 4.63 -14.53
N ASN A 159 13.03 4.22 -15.68
CA ASN A 159 12.70 4.78 -16.98
C ASN A 159 11.26 4.47 -17.42
N ALA A 160 10.67 3.36 -16.94
CA ALA A 160 9.27 3.02 -17.20
C ALA A 160 8.29 4.02 -16.54
N PHE A 161 8.76 4.84 -15.60
CA PHE A 161 8.01 5.90 -14.93
C PHE A 161 8.51 7.30 -15.27
N HIS A 162 9.43 7.43 -16.25
CA HIS A 162 10.06 8.70 -16.60
C HIS A 162 10.78 9.39 -15.44
N VAL A 163 11.32 8.63 -14.49
CA VAL A 163 12.12 9.13 -13.38
C VAL A 163 13.59 9.14 -13.80
N GLY A 164 14.17 10.33 -13.87
CA GLY A 164 15.51 10.57 -14.43
C GLY A 164 15.47 10.63 -15.95
N ASP A 165 14.70 11.58 -16.49
CA ASP A 165 14.67 11.92 -17.92
C ASP A 165 15.83 12.88 -18.30
N GLY A 166 15.88 13.29 -19.57
CA GLY A 166 16.90 14.18 -20.09
C GLY A 166 18.28 13.55 -20.02
N GLU A 167 19.24 14.26 -19.45
CA GLU A 167 20.63 13.79 -19.28
C GLU A 167 20.75 12.58 -18.34
N TRP A 168 19.79 12.41 -17.42
CA TRP A 168 19.75 11.30 -16.46
C TRP A 168 19.20 9.99 -17.06
N LYS A 169 18.73 10.00 -18.29
CA LYS A 169 18.19 8.82 -18.96
C LYS A 169 19.25 7.76 -19.29
N ASP A 170 20.51 8.18 -19.35
CA ASP A 170 21.63 7.27 -19.57
C ASP A 170 21.79 6.29 -18.41
N THR A 171 21.56 5.01 -18.71
CA THR A 171 21.61 3.94 -17.70
C THR A 171 23.04 3.55 -17.30
N SER A 172 24.06 4.03 -18.02
CA SER A 172 25.47 3.87 -17.60
C SER A 172 25.83 4.81 -16.45
N VAL A 173 25.16 5.96 -16.36
CA VAL A 173 25.35 6.93 -15.27
C VAL A 173 24.43 6.60 -14.09
N VAL A 174 23.12 6.47 -14.35
CA VAL A 174 22.14 6.09 -13.32
C VAL A 174 21.42 4.83 -13.77
N ALA A 175 21.63 3.74 -13.07
CA ALA A 175 21.05 2.45 -13.42
C ALA A 175 19.51 2.53 -13.52
N ASP A 176 18.94 1.79 -14.49
CA ASP A 176 17.48 1.70 -14.67
C ASP A 176 16.82 0.89 -13.56
N ASP A 177 17.53 -0.11 -13.02
CA ASP A 177 17.04 -0.96 -11.97
C ASP A 177 17.01 -0.23 -10.63
N VAL A 178 15.83 -0.18 -10.03
CA VAL A 178 15.60 0.35 -8.68
C VAL A 178 14.80 -0.67 -7.89
N THR A 179 15.21 -0.91 -6.65
CA THR A 179 14.45 -1.79 -5.74
C THR A 179 13.78 -0.95 -4.67
N ILE A 180 12.45 -0.91 -4.69
CA ILE A 180 11.63 -0.34 -3.61
C ILE A 180 11.55 -1.38 -2.50
N LYS A 181 11.87 -0.98 -1.26
CA LYS A 181 11.73 -1.81 -0.06
C LYS A 181 10.70 -1.15 0.85
N PHE A 182 9.85 -1.95 1.42
CA PHE A 182 8.87 -1.47 2.38
C PHE A 182 8.86 -2.34 3.64
N ARG A 183 8.67 -1.68 4.75
CA ARG A 183 8.32 -2.25 6.04
C ARG A 183 7.11 -1.51 6.56
N VAL A 184 5.99 -2.21 6.72
CA VAL A 184 4.75 -1.64 7.25
C VAL A 184 4.39 -2.38 8.53
N VAL A 185 4.18 -1.64 9.60
CA VAL A 185 3.80 -2.17 10.90
C VAL A 185 2.36 -1.76 11.20
N LEU A 186 1.47 -2.75 11.32
CA LEU A 186 0.10 -2.54 11.74
C LEU A 186 -0.01 -2.78 13.24
N ALA A 187 -0.37 -1.74 13.99
CA ALA A 187 -0.68 -1.88 15.40
C ALA A 187 -2.05 -2.56 15.56
N LYS A 188 -2.12 -3.59 16.40
CA LYS A 188 -3.42 -4.15 16.82
C LYS A 188 -4.08 -3.15 17.77
N LYS A 189 -5.31 -2.77 17.47
CA LYS A 189 -6.15 -2.04 18.43
C LYS A 189 -6.55 -2.92 19.60
#